data_cc7d0dfdb7bc4bbcb9c8ba32790f5a2f
#
_entry.id   cc7d0dfdb7bc4bbcb9c8ba32790f5a2f
#
_cell.length_a   1.000
_cell.length_b   1.000
_cell.length_c   1.000
_cell.angle_alpha   90.00
_cell.angle_beta   90.00
_cell.angle_gamma   90.00
#
_symmetry.space_group_name_H-M   'P 1'
#
loop_
_entity.id
_entity.type
_entity.pdbx_description
1 polymer ?
#
loop_
_entity_poly.entity_id
_entity_poly.type
_entity_poly.pdbx_seq_one_letter_code
_entity_poly.pdbx_strand_id
1 'polypeptide(L)'
;MTQAQFTIEEIPFFDPIKIANSGQCFRWKILDASHVELVALGRYLQIAYLGSERFAFSCPRSEFNDLWYNYLDLARDYHQVADCILPDDTYLREALAFGEGIRILNQDPFETLICFIISQRRSIPSITTCVERLCALAGRKIDLPLASLESQELFVNLPEENYFAFPNCEEILKLTPEQLDSIGAGYRKEYILRASLAVFSNDADLQSWSNLSDESLFENLTSLYGVGKKVANCVMLFAYARSSRFPIDVWVQRIIDKYYGGSYDINRYPSTAGIMQQLMFYYERNKSIT
;
A
#
# COMPACT_ATOMS: atom_id res chain seq x y z
N MET A 1 -32.09 -5.40 -8.49
CA MET A 1 -31.21 -4.63 -7.62
C MET A 1 -30.54 -5.61 -6.69
N THR A 2 -29.25 -5.87 -6.88
CA THR A 2 -28.48 -6.77 -6.00
C THR A 2 -28.28 -6.03 -4.69
N GLN A 3 -28.80 -6.59 -3.58
CA GLN A 3 -28.49 -6.09 -2.23
C GLN A 3 -26.98 -6.12 -2.05
N ALA A 4 -26.41 -5.05 -1.48
CA ALA A 4 -25.02 -5.04 -1.08
C ALA A 4 -24.81 -6.13 -0.04
N GLN A 5 -24.04 -7.15 -0.39
CA GLN A 5 -23.65 -8.21 0.53
C GLN A 5 -22.39 -7.76 1.25
N PHE A 6 -22.25 -8.14 2.49
CA PHE A 6 -21.03 -7.96 3.25
C PHE A 6 -20.44 -9.31 3.64
N THR A 7 -19.16 -9.32 3.99
CA THR A 7 -18.43 -10.51 4.41
C THR A 7 -17.91 -10.29 5.81
N ILE A 8 -18.03 -11.28 6.69
CA ILE A 8 -17.40 -11.28 8.02
C ILE A 8 -16.33 -12.37 8.05
N GLU A 9 -15.15 -12.01 8.53
CA GLU A 9 -13.99 -12.90 8.71
C GLU A 9 -13.38 -12.73 10.09
N GLU A 10 -12.77 -13.81 10.58
CA GLU A 10 -11.84 -13.79 11.70
C GLU A 10 -10.42 -13.82 11.15
N ILE A 11 -9.66 -12.75 11.41
CA ILE A 11 -8.33 -12.57 10.84
C ILE A 11 -7.37 -12.23 11.97
N PRO A 12 -6.57 -13.20 12.42
CA PRO A 12 -5.53 -12.96 13.41
C PRO A 12 -4.44 -12.08 12.82
N PHE A 13 -3.79 -11.30 13.68
CA PHE A 13 -2.68 -10.44 13.27
C PHE A 13 -3.07 -9.48 12.12
N PHE A 14 -4.19 -8.75 12.31
CA PHE A 14 -4.68 -7.78 11.34
C PHE A 14 -5.20 -6.51 12.01
N ASP A 15 -4.59 -5.39 11.70
CA ASP A 15 -4.99 -4.06 12.20
C ASP A 15 -5.09 -3.08 11.01
N PRO A 16 -6.28 -2.87 10.46
CA PRO A 16 -6.48 -2.02 9.30
C PRO A 16 -6.15 -0.54 9.57
N ILE A 17 -6.26 -0.06 10.82
CA ILE A 17 -5.89 1.32 11.21
C ILE A 17 -4.37 1.49 11.15
N LYS A 18 -3.61 0.52 11.67
CA LYS A 18 -2.15 0.54 11.56
C LYS A 18 -1.68 0.42 10.12
N ILE A 19 -2.34 -0.41 9.31
CA ILE A 19 -2.05 -0.53 7.88
C ILE A 19 -2.27 0.81 7.17
N ALA A 20 -3.39 1.49 7.41
CA ALA A 20 -3.68 2.81 6.85
C ALA A 20 -2.60 3.86 7.20
N ASN A 21 -2.03 3.78 8.41
CA ASN A 21 -0.98 4.68 8.89
C ASN A 21 0.45 4.21 8.59
N SER A 22 0.62 3.04 7.98
CA SER A 22 1.93 2.42 7.79
C SER A 22 2.77 3.06 6.68
N GLY A 23 2.15 3.85 5.79
CA GLY A 23 2.84 4.53 4.69
C GLY A 23 3.18 3.65 3.49
N GLN A 24 2.66 2.44 3.42
CA GLN A 24 2.78 1.54 2.27
C GLN A 24 1.70 1.78 1.21
N CYS A 25 0.59 2.42 1.58
CA CYS A 25 -0.54 2.76 0.72
C CYS A 25 -0.98 4.20 0.97
N PHE A 26 -1.65 4.83 0.00
CA PHE A 26 -1.98 6.25 0.06
C PHE A 26 -3.46 6.54 -0.19
N ARG A 27 -4.28 5.49 -0.32
CA ARG A 27 -5.71 5.55 -0.59
C ARG A 27 -6.56 4.83 0.45
N TRP A 28 -5.99 4.69 1.65
CA TRP A 28 -6.68 4.23 2.84
C TRP A 28 -6.98 5.43 3.73
N LYS A 29 -8.18 5.49 4.28
CA LYS A 29 -8.63 6.58 5.16
C LYS A 29 -9.25 5.99 6.42
N ILE A 30 -8.84 6.50 7.57
CA ILE A 30 -9.43 6.14 8.86
C ILE A 30 -10.69 6.98 9.03
N LEU A 31 -11.83 6.33 9.23
CA LEU A 31 -13.11 6.99 9.46
C LEU A 31 -13.33 7.25 10.95
N ASP A 32 -13.05 6.25 11.78
CA ASP A 32 -13.06 6.33 13.24
C ASP A 32 -12.18 5.23 13.87
N ALA A 33 -12.34 4.98 15.18
CA ALA A 33 -11.52 4.01 15.91
C ALA A 33 -11.73 2.54 15.47
N SER A 34 -12.77 2.24 14.69
CA SER A 34 -13.14 0.88 14.28
C SER A 34 -13.29 0.72 12.78
N HIS A 35 -13.31 1.82 12.01
CA HIS A 35 -13.63 1.80 10.61
C HIS A 35 -12.53 2.45 9.76
N VAL A 36 -12.20 1.78 8.69
CA VAL A 36 -11.37 2.33 7.62
C VAL A 36 -12.08 2.17 6.27
N GLU A 37 -11.78 3.07 5.35
CA GLU A 37 -12.16 2.93 3.95
C GLU A 37 -10.93 2.91 3.06
N LEU A 38 -11.05 2.28 1.91
CA LEU A 38 -10.00 2.26 0.91
C LEU A 38 -10.56 2.19 -0.51
N VAL A 39 -9.77 2.70 -1.44
CA VAL A 39 -9.93 2.46 -2.86
C VAL A 39 -8.68 1.76 -3.37
N ALA A 40 -8.84 0.57 -3.92
CA ALA A 40 -7.76 -0.19 -4.53
C ALA A 40 -8.31 -1.08 -5.65
N LEU A 41 -7.48 -1.42 -6.62
CA LEU A 41 -7.85 -2.33 -7.72
C LEU A 41 -9.14 -1.91 -8.46
N GLY A 42 -9.43 -0.61 -8.51
CA GLY A 42 -10.63 -0.06 -9.12
C GLY A 42 -11.92 -0.32 -8.33
N ARG A 43 -11.84 -0.69 -7.05
CA ARG A 43 -12.95 -0.98 -6.15
C ARG A 43 -12.88 -0.13 -4.89
N TYR A 44 -14.04 0.06 -4.27
CA TYR A 44 -14.19 0.66 -2.94
C TYR A 44 -14.45 -0.43 -1.91
N LEU A 45 -13.89 -0.28 -0.72
CA LEU A 45 -14.13 -1.16 0.42
C LEU A 45 -14.17 -0.37 1.71
N GLN A 46 -15.11 -0.68 2.61
CA GLN A 46 -14.99 -0.40 4.05
C GLN A 46 -14.65 -1.66 4.82
N ILE A 47 -13.83 -1.50 5.86
CA ILE A 47 -13.51 -2.55 6.83
C ILE A 47 -13.93 -2.03 8.20
N ALA A 48 -14.77 -2.80 8.91
CA ALA A 48 -15.21 -2.52 10.27
C ALA A 48 -14.66 -3.57 11.23
N TYR A 49 -14.04 -3.14 12.32
CA TYR A 49 -13.61 -4.02 13.41
C TYR A 49 -14.77 -4.32 14.35
N LEU A 50 -15.08 -5.59 14.57
CA LEU A 50 -16.21 -6.08 15.38
C LEU A 50 -15.79 -6.62 16.75
N GLY A 51 -14.53 -6.52 17.10
CA GLY A 51 -13.95 -7.14 18.30
C GLY A 51 -13.49 -8.58 18.07
N SER A 52 -12.58 -9.07 18.93
CA SER A 52 -12.08 -10.46 18.92
C SER A 52 -11.59 -10.92 17.55
N GLU A 53 -10.74 -10.11 16.90
CA GLU A 53 -10.15 -10.39 15.58
C GLU A 53 -11.19 -10.58 14.44
N ARG A 54 -12.45 -10.17 14.66
CA ARG A 54 -13.52 -10.24 13.67
C ARG A 54 -13.64 -8.90 12.94
N PHE A 55 -13.78 -9.01 11.62
CA PHE A 55 -13.89 -7.86 10.73
C PHE A 55 -15.03 -8.05 9.74
N ALA A 56 -15.76 -6.97 9.47
CA ALA A 56 -16.73 -6.92 8.38
C ALA A 56 -16.13 -6.15 7.19
N PHE A 57 -16.39 -6.65 5.98
CA PHE A 57 -15.94 -6.08 4.71
C PHE A 57 -17.17 -5.73 3.88
N SER A 58 -17.27 -4.51 3.36
CA SER A 58 -18.42 -4.03 2.59
C SER A 58 -18.44 -4.57 1.16
N CYS A 59 -18.21 -5.87 1.00
CA CYS A 59 -18.20 -6.56 -0.28
C CYS A 59 -18.79 -7.97 -0.15
N PRO A 60 -19.33 -8.57 -1.24
CA PRO A 60 -19.78 -9.94 -1.22
C PRO A 60 -18.62 -10.93 -1.06
N ARG A 61 -18.93 -12.13 -0.57
CA ARG A 61 -17.97 -13.21 -0.33
C ARG A 61 -17.12 -13.54 -1.56
N SER A 62 -17.69 -13.53 -2.73
CA SER A 62 -16.95 -13.79 -3.99
C SER A 62 -15.88 -12.73 -4.22
N GLU A 63 -16.22 -11.44 -4.11
CA GLU A 63 -15.25 -10.36 -4.28
C GLU A 63 -14.17 -10.40 -3.20
N PHE A 64 -14.54 -10.71 -1.95
CA PHE A 64 -13.57 -10.88 -0.88
C PHE A 64 -12.53 -11.96 -1.23
N ASN A 65 -12.98 -13.15 -1.65
CA ASN A 65 -12.10 -14.28 -1.96
C ASN A 65 -11.25 -14.02 -3.22
N ASP A 66 -11.84 -13.42 -4.26
CA ASP A 66 -11.18 -13.24 -5.55
C ASP A 66 -10.19 -12.08 -5.55
N LEU A 67 -10.38 -11.08 -4.68
CA LEU A 67 -9.64 -9.82 -4.73
C LEU A 67 -8.98 -9.47 -3.39
N TRP A 68 -9.79 -9.27 -2.34
CA TRP A 68 -9.31 -8.70 -1.09
C TRP A 68 -8.47 -9.66 -0.27
N TYR A 69 -8.74 -10.96 -0.35
CA TYR A 69 -7.95 -11.98 0.33
C TYR A 69 -6.47 -11.93 -0.05
N ASN A 70 -6.20 -11.80 -1.36
CA ASN A 70 -4.84 -11.65 -1.86
C ASN A 70 -4.28 -10.24 -1.57
N TYR A 71 -5.07 -9.19 -1.82
CA TYR A 71 -4.64 -7.81 -1.61
C TYR A 71 -4.17 -7.56 -0.17
N LEU A 72 -4.88 -8.13 0.82
CA LEU A 72 -4.59 -8.00 2.25
C LEU A 72 -3.53 -9.01 2.77
N ASP A 73 -2.91 -9.81 1.89
CA ASP A 73 -1.93 -10.86 2.22
C ASP A 73 -2.44 -11.82 3.31
N LEU A 74 -3.71 -12.28 3.20
CA LEU A 74 -4.34 -13.10 4.24
C LEU A 74 -3.86 -14.55 4.26
N ALA A 75 -3.23 -15.01 3.18
CA ALA A 75 -2.64 -16.35 3.11
C ALA A 75 -1.37 -16.51 3.98
N ARG A 76 -0.68 -15.40 4.30
CA ARG A 76 0.55 -15.45 5.09
C ARG A 76 0.27 -15.55 6.57
N ASP A 77 0.95 -16.49 7.23
CA ASP A 77 0.96 -16.59 8.68
C ASP A 77 1.93 -15.58 9.29
N TYR A 78 1.39 -14.49 9.83
CA TYR A 78 2.17 -13.43 10.46
C TYR A 78 2.64 -13.77 11.89
N HIS A 79 2.08 -14.80 12.54
CA HIS A 79 2.65 -15.33 13.78
C HIS A 79 4.01 -15.97 13.52
N GLN A 80 4.13 -16.77 12.46
CA GLN A 80 5.43 -17.33 12.06
C GLN A 80 6.44 -16.25 11.70
N VAL A 81 6.00 -15.14 11.07
CA VAL A 81 6.87 -13.99 10.80
C VAL A 81 7.37 -13.37 12.09
N ALA A 82 6.49 -13.19 13.08
CA ALA A 82 6.84 -12.66 14.40
C ALA A 82 7.84 -13.55 15.13
N ASP A 83 7.65 -14.87 15.06
CA ASP A 83 8.53 -15.87 15.69
C ASP A 83 9.95 -15.92 15.08
N CYS A 84 10.11 -15.43 13.84
CA CYS A 84 11.42 -15.33 13.20
C CYS A 84 12.30 -14.23 13.79
N ILE A 85 11.76 -13.29 14.59
CA ILE A 85 12.55 -12.18 15.14
C ILE A 85 13.52 -12.69 16.20
N LEU A 86 14.80 -12.45 15.95
CA LEU A 86 15.88 -12.92 16.83
C LEU A 86 15.79 -12.31 18.23
N PRO A 87 16.08 -13.07 19.30
CA PRO A 87 15.97 -12.60 20.68
C PRO A 87 16.85 -11.39 21.02
N ASP A 88 17.98 -11.23 20.33
CA ASP A 88 18.94 -10.14 20.49
C ASP A 88 18.54 -8.87 19.72
N ASP A 89 17.56 -8.93 18.82
CA ASP A 89 17.04 -7.76 18.09
C ASP A 89 15.96 -7.03 18.89
N THR A 90 16.39 -6.37 19.96
CA THR A 90 15.50 -5.71 20.93
C THR A 90 14.65 -4.61 20.27
N TYR A 91 15.26 -3.81 19.38
CA TYR A 91 14.55 -2.74 18.68
C TYR A 91 13.43 -3.28 17.78
N LEU A 92 13.70 -4.35 17.02
CA LEU A 92 12.72 -4.95 16.14
C LEU A 92 11.59 -5.63 16.94
N ARG A 93 11.88 -6.21 18.10
CA ARG A 93 10.85 -6.77 18.99
C ARG A 93 9.92 -5.70 19.55
N GLU A 94 10.44 -4.53 19.92
CA GLU A 94 9.62 -3.37 20.29
C GLU A 94 8.78 -2.88 19.11
N ALA A 95 9.38 -2.84 17.92
CA ALA A 95 8.68 -2.46 16.70
C ALA A 95 7.55 -3.43 16.34
N LEU A 96 7.77 -4.75 16.53
CA LEU A 96 6.73 -5.76 16.37
C LEU A 96 5.58 -5.54 17.36
N ALA A 97 5.88 -5.43 18.66
CA ALA A 97 4.84 -5.26 19.67
C ALA A 97 3.98 -4.00 19.42
N PHE A 98 4.60 -2.92 18.94
CA PHE A 98 3.90 -1.69 18.58
C PHE A 98 3.11 -1.82 17.27
N GLY A 99 3.70 -2.49 16.27
CA GLY A 99 3.17 -2.64 14.91
C GLY A 99 2.39 -3.94 14.68
N GLU A 100 2.08 -4.69 15.73
CA GLU A 100 1.30 -5.94 15.62
C GLU A 100 0.01 -5.71 14.84
N GLY A 101 -0.27 -6.59 13.86
CA GLY A 101 -1.40 -6.48 12.96
C GLY A 101 -1.11 -5.77 11.63
N ILE A 102 0.10 -5.21 11.45
CA ILE A 102 0.51 -4.67 10.14
C ILE A 102 0.83 -5.83 9.21
N ARG A 103 0.16 -5.85 8.05
CA ARG A 103 0.43 -6.76 6.92
C ARG A 103 1.00 -5.98 5.75
N ILE A 104 1.75 -6.64 4.88
CA ILE A 104 2.22 -6.06 3.61
C ILE A 104 1.14 -6.29 2.55
N LEU A 105 0.60 -5.22 2.00
CA LEU A 105 -0.42 -5.29 0.97
C LEU A 105 0.15 -5.71 -0.39
N ASN A 106 -0.59 -6.50 -1.15
CA ASN A 106 -0.29 -6.86 -2.54
C ASN A 106 -1.03 -5.89 -3.47
N GLN A 107 -0.42 -4.74 -3.72
CA GLN A 107 -1.03 -3.63 -4.45
C GLN A 107 -0.85 -3.79 -5.97
N ASP A 108 -1.62 -3.03 -6.76
CA ASP A 108 -1.44 -2.96 -8.20
C ASP A 108 -0.05 -2.42 -8.59
N PRO A 109 0.69 -3.06 -9.50
CA PRO A 109 2.04 -2.65 -9.87
C PRO A 109 2.13 -1.25 -10.47
N PHE A 110 1.16 -0.86 -11.31
CA PHE A 110 1.18 0.47 -11.95
C PHE A 110 0.82 1.57 -10.94
N GLU A 111 -0.25 1.39 -10.17
CA GLU A 111 -0.62 2.31 -9.09
C GLU A 111 0.55 2.50 -8.11
N THR A 112 1.17 1.40 -7.66
CA THR A 112 2.30 1.42 -6.73
C THR A 112 3.50 2.16 -7.33
N LEU A 113 3.84 1.90 -8.59
CA LEU A 113 4.94 2.58 -9.28
C LEU A 113 4.72 4.10 -9.31
N ILE A 114 3.56 4.55 -9.76
CA ILE A 114 3.25 5.98 -9.86
C ILE A 114 3.19 6.62 -8.45
N CYS A 115 2.57 5.97 -7.48
CA CYS A 115 2.52 6.45 -6.10
C CYS A 115 3.92 6.62 -5.48
N PHE A 116 4.84 5.66 -5.70
CA PHE A 116 6.20 5.79 -5.19
C PHE A 116 7.07 6.75 -6.00
N ILE A 117 6.80 6.99 -7.28
CA ILE A 117 7.35 8.13 -8.02
C ILE A 117 6.90 9.45 -7.38
N ILE A 118 5.61 9.60 -7.09
CA ILE A 118 5.06 10.79 -6.40
C ILE A 118 5.66 10.95 -5.01
N SER A 119 5.99 9.87 -4.32
CA SER A 119 6.50 9.89 -2.94
C SER A 119 7.88 10.52 -2.76
N GLN A 120 8.65 10.67 -3.82
CA GLN A 120 10.03 11.16 -3.75
C GLN A 120 10.10 12.55 -3.10
N ARG A 121 10.85 12.69 -1.97
CA ARG A 121 11.03 13.92 -1.21
C ARG A 121 9.71 14.57 -0.77
N ARG A 122 8.74 13.76 -0.28
CA ARG A 122 7.44 14.25 0.21
C ARG A 122 7.04 13.59 1.52
N SER A 123 6.21 14.32 2.27
CA SER A 123 5.48 13.74 3.42
C SER A 123 4.30 12.90 2.95
N ILE A 124 3.88 11.92 3.73
CA ILE A 124 2.74 11.05 3.41
C ILE A 124 1.46 11.85 3.13
N PRO A 125 1.07 12.86 3.94
CA PRO A 125 -0.12 13.67 3.61
C PRO A 125 -0.03 14.37 2.24
N SER A 126 1.17 14.85 1.87
CA SER A 126 1.38 15.46 0.54
C SER A 126 1.30 14.45 -0.60
N ILE A 127 1.72 13.20 -0.36
CA ILE A 127 1.59 12.11 -1.34
C ILE A 127 0.11 11.77 -1.52
N THR A 128 -0.61 11.50 -0.43
CA THR A 128 -2.05 11.20 -0.44
C THR A 128 -2.85 12.27 -1.19
N THR A 129 -2.61 13.55 -0.88
CA THR A 129 -3.29 14.65 -1.57
C THR A 129 -3.01 14.65 -3.07
N CYS A 130 -1.76 14.41 -3.49
CA CYS A 130 -1.40 14.38 -4.91
C CYS A 130 -2.02 13.17 -5.63
N VAL A 131 -2.02 12.00 -5.02
CA VAL A 131 -2.61 10.77 -5.54
C VAL A 131 -4.13 10.90 -5.68
N GLU A 132 -4.82 11.40 -4.66
CA GLU A 132 -6.27 11.60 -4.72
C GLU A 132 -6.67 12.64 -5.78
N ARG A 133 -5.89 13.71 -5.92
CA ARG A 133 -6.11 14.69 -7.01
C ARG A 133 -5.90 14.07 -8.39
N LEU A 134 -4.89 13.21 -8.55
CA LEU A 134 -4.67 12.48 -9.80
C LEU A 134 -5.88 11.59 -10.13
N CYS A 135 -6.37 10.83 -9.14
CA CYS A 135 -7.53 9.97 -9.31
C CYS A 135 -8.80 10.77 -9.65
N ALA A 136 -9.03 11.89 -8.97
CA ALA A 136 -10.19 12.75 -9.25
C ALA A 136 -10.12 13.41 -10.64
N LEU A 137 -8.89 13.68 -11.13
CA LEU A 137 -8.68 14.33 -12.43
C LEU A 137 -8.83 13.37 -13.61
N ALA A 138 -8.35 12.13 -13.48
CA ALA A 138 -8.20 11.21 -14.60
C ALA A 138 -8.84 9.83 -14.35
N GLY A 139 -9.12 9.48 -13.10
CA GLY A 139 -9.67 8.16 -12.77
C GLY A 139 -11.13 7.99 -13.11
N ARG A 140 -11.54 6.77 -13.42
CA ARG A 140 -12.96 6.41 -13.63
C ARG A 140 -13.71 6.47 -12.29
N LYS A 141 -14.90 7.10 -12.29
CA LYS A 141 -15.78 7.11 -11.12
C LYS A 141 -16.15 5.67 -10.72
N ILE A 142 -16.14 5.40 -9.41
CA ILE A 142 -16.53 4.12 -8.83
C ILE A 142 -17.97 4.23 -8.35
N ASP A 143 -18.81 3.29 -8.79
CA ASP A 143 -20.15 3.14 -8.24
C ASP A 143 -20.06 2.45 -6.88
N LEU A 144 -20.52 3.16 -5.84
CA LEU A 144 -20.53 2.60 -4.49
C LEU A 144 -21.63 1.54 -4.35
N PRO A 145 -21.39 0.48 -3.56
CA PRO A 145 -22.42 -0.50 -3.27
C PRO A 145 -23.59 0.18 -2.54
N LEU A 146 -24.81 -0.16 -2.96
CA LEU A 146 -26.02 0.29 -2.24
C LEU A 146 -26.04 -0.37 -0.85
N ALA A 147 -26.12 0.45 0.19
CA ALA A 147 -26.23 -0.04 1.55
C ALA A 147 -27.55 -0.81 1.74
N SER A 148 -27.48 -2.06 2.21
CA SER A 148 -28.63 -2.78 2.78
C SER A 148 -28.91 -2.28 4.18
N LEU A 149 -30.13 -2.50 4.71
CA LEU A 149 -30.45 -2.16 6.10
C LEU A 149 -29.48 -2.83 7.10
N GLU A 150 -29.12 -4.09 6.86
CA GLU A 150 -28.16 -4.83 7.68
C GLU A 150 -26.72 -4.28 7.59
N SER A 151 -26.33 -3.75 6.43
CA SER A 151 -25.01 -3.15 6.25
C SER A 151 -24.90 -1.76 6.90
N GLN A 152 -26.01 -1.04 7.08
CA GLN A 152 -26.00 0.28 7.73
C GLN A 152 -25.65 0.21 9.22
N GLU A 153 -25.83 -0.93 9.87
CA GLU A 153 -25.42 -1.13 11.27
C GLU A 153 -23.91 -1.43 11.41
N LEU A 154 -23.30 -1.95 10.35
CA LEU A 154 -21.90 -2.39 10.36
C LEU A 154 -20.93 -1.36 9.80
N PHE A 155 -21.38 -0.44 8.96
CA PHE A 155 -20.52 0.49 8.24
C PHE A 155 -20.96 1.93 8.47
N VAL A 156 -19.96 2.82 8.46
CA VAL A 156 -20.22 4.25 8.50
C VAL A 156 -20.95 4.67 7.22
N ASN A 157 -21.99 5.50 7.35
CA ASN A 157 -22.69 6.05 6.20
C ASN A 157 -21.70 6.74 5.27
N LEU A 158 -21.72 6.30 4.00
CA LEU A 158 -20.88 6.86 2.96
C LEU A 158 -21.28 8.32 2.75
N PRO A 159 -20.33 9.26 2.83
CA PRO A 159 -20.60 10.62 2.40
C PRO A 159 -20.98 10.60 0.90
N GLU A 160 -21.67 11.63 0.43
CA GLU A 160 -21.94 11.84 -1.03
C GLU A 160 -20.65 12.14 -1.81
N GLU A 161 -19.51 11.68 -1.37
CA GLU A 161 -18.22 11.87 -2.04
C GLU A 161 -18.11 10.97 -3.26
N ASN A 162 -17.51 11.50 -4.30
CA ASN A 162 -17.19 10.71 -5.48
C ASN A 162 -15.86 9.99 -5.26
N TYR A 163 -15.87 8.69 -5.42
CA TYR A 163 -14.66 7.86 -5.42
C TYR A 163 -14.24 7.56 -6.86
N PHE A 164 -12.94 7.60 -7.10
CA PHE A 164 -12.38 7.37 -8.42
C PHE A 164 -11.35 6.24 -8.36
N ALA A 165 -11.35 5.36 -9.35
CA ALA A 165 -10.29 4.38 -9.53
C ALA A 165 -8.95 5.08 -9.80
N PHE A 166 -7.83 4.41 -9.50
CA PHE A 166 -6.54 4.90 -9.97
C PHE A 166 -6.54 4.89 -11.51
N PRO A 167 -6.11 5.97 -12.18
CA PRO A 167 -6.11 6.04 -13.62
C PRO A 167 -5.09 5.07 -14.23
N ASN A 168 -5.43 4.45 -15.35
CA ASN A 168 -4.50 3.63 -16.11
C ASN A 168 -3.48 4.50 -16.88
N CYS A 169 -2.50 3.86 -17.53
CA CYS A 169 -1.45 4.58 -18.27
C CYS A 169 -2.00 5.44 -19.40
N GLU A 170 -3.02 4.99 -20.13
CA GLU A 170 -3.64 5.75 -21.22
C GLU A 170 -4.37 6.99 -20.70
N GLU A 171 -5.08 6.88 -19.58
CA GLU A 171 -5.77 7.99 -18.92
C GLU A 171 -4.78 9.05 -18.43
N ILE A 172 -3.63 8.65 -17.86
CA ILE A 172 -2.57 9.59 -17.45
C ILE A 172 -1.95 10.28 -18.66
N LEU A 173 -1.72 9.58 -19.78
CA LEU A 173 -1.11 10.16 -20.97
C LEU A 173 -2.00 11.18 -21.70
N LYS A 174 -3.30 11.23 -21.39
CA LYS A 174 -4.22 12.26 -21.89
C LYS A 174 -4.12 13.59 -21.12
N LEU A 175 -3.44 13.58 -19.95
CA LEU A 175 -3.29 14.78 -19.13
C LEU A 175 -2.23 15.72 -19.71
N THR A 176 -2.52 17.03 -19.68
CA THR A 176 -1.54 18.05 -20.03
C THR A 176 -0.52 18.27 -18.90
N PRO A 177 0.66 18.82 -19.20
CA PRO A 177 1.63 19.19 -18.16
C PRO A 177 1.05 20.12 -17.09
N GLU A 178 0.17 21.06 -17.47
CA GLU A 178 -0.49 22.01 -16.57
C GLU A 178 -1.45 21.29 -15.63
N GLN A 179 -2.17 20.27 -16.11
CA GLN A 179 -3.04 19.43 -15.29
C GLN A 179 -2.21 18.63 -14.26
N LEU A 180 -1.06 18.08 -14.66
CA LEU A 180 -0.14 17.40 -13.74
C LEU A 180 0.51 18.38 -12.74
N ASP A 181 0.73 19.63 -13.12
CA ASP A 181 1.17 20.66 -12.16
C ASP A 181 0.07 21.00 -11.16
N SER A 182 -1.21 21.03 -11.58
CA SER A 182 -2.35 21.37 -10.71
C SER A 182 -2.57 20.33 -9.58
N ILE A 183 -2.24 19.06 -9.80
CA ILE A 183 -2.26 18.05 -8.74
C ILE A 183 -1.06 18.15 -7.81
N GLY A 184 -0.09 18.97 -8.15
CA GLY A 184 1.14 19.16 -7.40
C GLY A 184 2.25 18.18 -7.79
N ALA A 185 2.27 17.56 -8.96
CA ALA A 185 3.32 16.61 -9.36
C ALA A 185 4.73 17.25 -9.39
N GLY A 186 4.82 18.54 -9.78
CA GLY A 186 6.08 19.27 -9.91
C GLY A 186 7.02 18.56 -10.90
N TYR A 187 8.32 18.47 -10.59
CA TYR A 187 9.30 17.82 -11.48
C TYR A 187 8.98 16.33 -11.76
N ARG A 188 8.15 15.69 -10.94
CA ARG A 188 7.80 14.27 -11.07
C ARG A 188 6.82 14.02 -12.22
N LYS A 189 6.19 15.09 -12.75
CA LYS A 189 5.27 14.96 -13.90
C LYS A 189 5.95 14.26 -15.09
N GLU A 190 7.22 14.58 -15.35
CA GLU A 190 7.98 13.93 -16.41
C GLU A 190 8.19 12.43 -16.10
N TYR A 191 8.49 12.07 -14.86
CA TYR A 191 8.66 10.68 -14.45
C TYR A 191 7.35 9.89 -14.58
N ILE A 192 6.23 10.50 -14.16
CA ILE A 192 4.89 9.92 -14.28
C ILE A 192 4.55 9.66 -15.77
N LEU A 193 4.75 10.67 -16.62
CA LEU A 193 4.44 10.53 -18.05
C LEU A 193 5.33 9.49 -18.73
N ARG A 194 6.64 9.46 -18.44
CA ARG A 194 7.55 8.48 -19.03
C ARG A 194 7.28 7.06 -18.54
N ALA A 195 6.97 6.87 -17.25
CA ALA A 195 6.56 5.56 -16.74
C ALA A 195 5.25 5.10 -17.37
N SER A 196 4.26 6.01 -17.51
CA SER A 196 3.00 5.70 -18.18
C SER A 196 3.19 5.37 -19.67
N LEU A 197 4.09 6.06 -20.36
CA LEU A 197 4.41 5.78 -21.75
C LEU A 197 5.08 4.41 -21.90
N ALA A 198 6.05 4.07 -21.06
CA ALA A 198 6.71 2.77 -21.11
C ALA A 198 5.72 1.60 -20.89
N VAL A 199 4.72 1.77 -20.01
CA VAL A 199 3.66 0.77 -19.82
C VAL A 199 2.70 0.74 -21.02
N PHE A 200 2.32 1.90 -21.54
CA PHE A 200 1.42 2.00 -22.69
C PHE A 200 2.02 1.42 -23.97
N SER A 201 3.30 1.65 -24.24
CA SER A 201 4.02 1.11 -25.40
C SER A 201 4.43 -0.36 -25.24
N ASN A 202 4.13 -0.95 -24.08
CA ASN A 202 4.54 -2.31 -23.71
C ASN A 202 6.07 -2.51 -23.58
N ASP A 203 6.83 -1.42 -23.45
CA ASP A 203 8.26 -1.48 -23.10
C ASP A 203 8.46 -1.93 -21.64
N ALA A 204 7.41 -1.70 -20.80
CA ALA A 204 7.34 -2.16 -19.41
C ALA A 204 6.05 -2.96 -19.19
N ASP A 205 6.08 -4.27 -19.44
CA ASP A 205 4.97 -5.17 -19.13
C ASP A 205 4.99 -5.54 -17.64
N LEU A 206 4.45 -4.64 -16.81
CA LEU A 206 4.43 -4.80 -15.34
C LEU A 206 3.71 -6.08 -14.88
N GLN A 207 2.78 -6.62 -15.65
CA GLN A 207 2.07 -7.85 -15.28
C GLN A 207 2.99 -9.06 -15.43
N SER A 208 3.68 -9.17 -16.57
CA SER A 208 4.62 -10.28 -16.82
C SER A 208 5.84 -10.26 -15.90
N TRP A 209 6.21 -9.08 -15.39
CA TRP A 209 7.34 -8.91 -14.48
C TRP A 209 7.17 -9.65 -13.15
N SER A 210 5.96 -10.03 -12.77
CA SER A 210 5.70 -10.89 -11.61
C SER A 210 6.46 -12.23 -11.67
N ASN A 211 6.78 -12.72 -12.86
CA ASN A 211 7.47 -13.98 -13.10
C ASN A 211 9.01 -13.87 -13.17
N LEU A 212 9.55 -12.65 -13.08
CA LEU A 212 10.98 -12.41 -13.12
C LEU A 212 11.69 -12.80 -11.82
N SER A 213 12.99 -13.08 -11.93
CA SER A 213 13.84 -13.14 -10.75
C SER A 213 13.90 -11.77 -10.06
N ASP A 214 14.28 -11.75 -8.80
CA ASP A 214 14.42 -10.52 -8.04
C ASP A 214 15.42 -9.54 -8.65
N GLU A 215 16.51 -10.06 -9.22
CA GLU A 215 17.55 -9.28 -9.90
C GLU A 215 17.00 -8.63 -11.17
N SER A 216 16.39 -9.45 -12.05
CA SER A 216 15.82 -8.95 -13.31
C SER A 216 14.67 -7.96 -13.08
N LEU A 217 13.81 -8.21 -12.07
CA LEU A 217 12.76 -7.29 -11.69
C LEU A 217 13.32 -5.94 -11.21
N PHE A 218 14.37 -5.98 -10.37
CA PHE A 218 15.02 -4.78 -9.88
C PHE A 218 15.69 -3.98 -11.02
N GLU A 219 16.37 -4.66 -11.95
CA GLU A 219 16.99 -4.04 -13.13
C GLU A 219 15.93 -3.38 -14.02
N ASN A 220 14.84 -4.07 -14.32
CA ASN A 220 13.75 -3.54 -15.12
C ASN A 220 13.10 -2.32 -14.45
N LEU A 221 12.81 -2.38 -13.17
CA LEU A 221 12.25 -1.24 -12.44
C LEU A 221 13.20 -0.03 -12.42
N THR A 222 14.51 -0.26 -12.20
CA THR A 222 15.49 0.82 -12.16
C THR A 222 15.86 1.37 -13.54
N SER A 223 15.55 0.68 -14.63
CA SER A 223 15.67 1.19 -15.98
C SER A 223 14.63 2.26 -16.33
N LEU A 224 13.50 2.29 -15.60
CA LEU A 224 12.47 3.29 -15.80
C LEU A 224 12.95 4.69 -15.36
N TYR A 225 12.71 5.69 -16.19
CA TYR A 225 13.16 7.05 -15.94
C TYR A 225 12.55 7.62 -14.64
N GLY A 226 13.42 8.05 -13.73
CA GLY A 226 13.04 8.59 -12.43
C GLY A 226 12.81 7.54 -11.34
N VAL A 227 13.05 6.26 -11.63
CA VAL A 227 12.95 5.16 -10.66
C VAL A 227 14.35 4.82 -10.13
N GLY A 228 14.63 5.24 -8.91
CA GLY A 228 15.86 4.86 -8.21
C GLY A 228 15.68 3.63 -7.33
N LYS A 229 16.78 3.16 -6.71
CA LYS A 229 16.83 1.95 -5.87
C LYS A 229 15.70 1.89 -4.81
N LYS A 230 15.43 3.02 -4.12
CA LYS A 230 14.38 3.07 -3.09
C LYS A 230 12.99 2.82 -3.68
N VAL A 231 12.65 3.48 -4.78
CA VAL A 231 11.35 3.31 -5.46
C VAL A 231 11.22 1.88 -5.97
N ALA A 232 12.24 1.34 -6.63
CA ALA A 232 12.23 -0.04 -7.11
C ALA A 232 11.97 -1.05 -5.98
N ASN A 233 12.69 -0.94 -4.84
CA ASN A 233 12.47 -1.84 -3.71
C ASN A 233 11.07 -1.68 -3.09
N CYS A 234 10.49 -0.48 -3.04
CA CYS A 234 9.11 -0.30 -2.60
C CYS A 234 8.12 -1.00 -3.56
N VAL A 235 8.28 -0.83 -4.86
CA VAL A 235 7.42 -1.49 -5.84
C VAL A 235 7.56 -3.01 -5.75
N MET A 236 8.78 -3.54 -5.62
CA MET A 236 9.02 -4.96 -5.43
C MET A 236 8.34 -5.52 -4.18
N LEU A 237 8.43 -4.80 -3.06
CA LEU A 237 7.84 -5.22 -1.79
C LEU A 237 6.30 -5.15 -1.84
N PHE A 238 5.74 -4.01 -2.26
CA PHE A 238 4.32 -3.73 -2.11
C PHE A 238 3.44 -4.10 -3.29
N ALA A 239 4.02 -4.41 -4.46
CA ALA A 239 3.26 -4.82 -5.64
C ALA A 239 3.61 -6.21 -6.15
N TYR A 240 4.81 -6.70 -5.87
CA TYR A 240 5.25 -8.02 -6.33
C TYR A 240 5.49 -9.00 -5.17
N ALA A 241 5.07 -8.66 -3.96
CA ALA A 241 5.19 -9.50 -2.76
C ALA A 241 6.64 -9.99 -2.47
N ARG A 242 7.66 -9.23 -2.91
CA ARG A 242 9.07 -9.59 -2.68
C ARG A 242 9.48 -9.22 -1.25
N SER A 243 9.01 -9.99 -0.28
CA SER A 243 9.22 -9.72 1.15
C SER A 243 10.68 -9.79 1.62
N SER A 244 11.60 -10.26 0.76
CA SER A 244 13.07 -10.15 0.94
C SER A 244 13.59 -8.72 0.72
N ARG A 245 12.82 -7.82 0.10
CA ARG A 245 13.26 -6.46 -0.24
C ARG A 245 13.14 -5.53 0.96
N PHE A 246 14.18 -4.71 1.14
CA PHE A 246 14.32 -3.82 2.28
C PHE A 246 14.49 -2.37 1.78
N PRO A 247 13.40 -1.63 1.52
CA PRO A 247 13.49 -0.24 1.07
C PRO A 247 14.12 0.65 2.12
N ILE A 248 15.25 1.29 1.79
CA ILE A 248 15.92 2.23 2.69
C ILE A 248 15.54 3.65 2.28
N ASP A 249 14.77 4.32 3.11
CA ASP A 249 14.50 5.75 3.04
C ASP A 249 15.23 6.50 4.17
N VAL A 250 14.96 7.80 4.29
CA VAL A 250 15.59 8.65 5.32
C VAL A 250 15.27 8.18 6.75
N TRP A 251 14.07 7.63 6.98
CA TRP A 251 13.67 7.13 8.30
C TRP A 251 14.36 5.82 8.62
N VAL A 252 14.36 4.89 7.68
CA VAL A 252 15.05 3.60 7.84
C VAL A 252 16.56 3.80 7.99
N GLN A 253 17.16 4.74 7.23
CA GLN A 253 18.58 5.05 7.41
C GLN A 253 18.88 5.58 8.82
N ARG A 254 18.03 6.46 9.37
CA ARG A 254 18.18 6.94 10.75
C ARG A 254 18.06 5.82 11.79
N ILE A 255 17.17 4.85 11.56
CA ILE A 255 17.03 3.66 12.41
C ILE A 255 18.33 2.85 12.37
N ILE A 256 18.86 2.58 11.17
CA ILE A 256 20.12 1.84 10.98
C ILE A 256 21.28 2.55 11.69
N ASP A 257 21.41 3.85 11.51
CA ASP A 257 22.47 4.64 12.14
C ASP A 257 22.37 4.62 13.67
N LYS A 258 21.15 4.74 14.20
CA LYS A 258 20.92 4.90 15.64
C LYS A 258 20.96 3.58 16.43
N TYR A 259 20.37 2.51 15.87
CA TYR A 259 20.13 1.27 16.60
C TYR A 259 20.96 0.09 16.11
N TYR A 260 21.55 0.19 14.90
CA TYR A 260 22.31 -0.89 14.26
C TYR A 260 23.76 -0.48 13.90
N GLY A 261 24.26 0.61 14.49
CA GLY A 261 25.65 1.03 14.31
C GLY A 261 26.02 1.46 12.88
N GLY A 262 25.06 1.93 12.09
CA GLY A 262 25.27 2.40 10.72
C GLY A 262 25.22 1.32 9.64
N SER A 263 25.01 0.04 10.02
CA SER A 263 24.90 -1.09 9.07
C SER A 263 23.81 -2.05 9.51
N TYR A 264 23.00 -2.50 8.59
CA TYR A 264 21.95 -3.50 8.82
C TYR A 264 22.13 -4.68 7.88
N ASP A 265 22.32 -5.87 8.43
CA ASP A 265 22.39 -7.10 7.64
C ASP A 265 20.97 -7.60 7.34
N ILE A 266 20.49 -7.34 6.12
CA ILE A 266 19.19 -7.79 5.65
C ILE A 266 19.07 -9.33 5.59
N ASN A 267 20.20 -10.05 5.54
CA ASN A 267 20.19 -11.52 5.55
C ASN A 267 19.89 -12.11 6.94
N ARG A 268 19.78 -11.30 7.99
CA ARG A 268 19.23 -11.78 9.28
C ARG A 268 17.79 -12.27 9.13
N TYR A 269 17.02 -11.71 8.17
CA TYR A 269 15.62 -12.01 7.92
C TYR A 269 15.36 -12.18 6.41
N PRO A 270 15.99 -13.15 5.74
CA PRO A 270 16.13 -13.19 4.28
C PRO A 270 14.79 -13.27 3.54
N SER A 271 13.76 -13.90 4.12
CA SER A 271 12.43 -14.03 3.52
C SER A 271 11.41 -13.02 4.04
N THR A 272 11.73 -12.24 5.07
CA THR A 272 10.80 -11.33 5.77
C THR A 272 11.37 -9.94 6.01
N ALA A 273 12.53 -9.64 5.41
CA ALA A 273 13.24 -8.37 5.62
C ALA A 273 12.36 -7.13 5.38
N GLY A 274 11.49 -7.16 4.36
CA GLY A 274 10.57 -6.07 4.04
C GLY A 274 9.46 -5.90 5.08
N ILE A 275 9.02 -6.99 5.70
CA ILE A 275 8.04 -6.92 6.80
C ILE A 275 8.72 -6.30 8.02
N MET A 276 9.95 -6.73 8.34
CA MET A 276 10.75 -6.15 9.42
C MET A 276 10.99 -4.65 9.20
N GLN A 277 11.35 -4.26 7.97
CA GLN A 277 11.53 -2.86 7.59
C GLN A 277 10.24 -2.05 7.81
N GLN A 278 9.09 -2.59 7.45
CA GLN A 278 7.80 -1.91 7.60
C GLN A 278 7.44 -1.72 9.08
N LEU A 279 7.69 -2.70 9.93
CA LEU A 279 7.50 -2.61 11.37
C LEU A 279 8.41 -1.53 11.99
N MET A 280 9.71 -1.53 11.63
CA MET A 280 10.66 -0.52 12.07
C MET A 280 10.25 0.90 11.65
N PHE A 281 9.86 1.06 10.38
CA PHE A 281 9.43 2.34 9.82
C PHE A 281 8.17 2.87 10.54
N TYR A 282 7.17 2.01 10.76
CA TYR A 282 5.96 2.37 11.46
C TYR A 282 6.23 2.77 12.91
N TYR A 283 7.03 1.97 13.62
CA TYR A 283 7.41 2.23 15.01
C TYR A 283 8.13 3.58 15.16
N GLU A 284 9.21 3.80 14.38
CA GLU A 284 10.01 5.03 14.51
C GLU A 284 9.19 6.30 14.22
N ARG A 285 8.23 6.23 13.31
CA ARG A 285 7.39 7.37 12.98
C ARG A 285 6.31 7.67 14.02
N ASN A 286 5.82 6.68 14.72
CA ASN A 286 4.64 6.82 15.56
C ASN A 286 4.92 6.73 17.06
N LYS A 287 6.06 6.20 17.50
CA LYS A 287 6.40 6.04 18.92
C LYS A 287 6.48 7.34 19.73
N SER A 288 6.62 8.49 19.08
CA SER A 288 6.64 9.80 19.75
C SER A 288 5.25 10.43 19.89
N ILE A 289 4.20 9.76 19.38
CA ILE A 289 2.82 10.24 19.39
C ILE A 289 2.04 9.59 20.55
N THR A 290 2.59 8.54 21.14
CA THR A 290 2.12 7.87 22.35
C THR A 290 2.91 8.35 23.56
#